data_2bd09b550df78247630cd4566ebd0d68
#
_entry.id   2bd09b550df78247630cd4566ebd0d68
#
_cell.length_a   1.000
_cell.length_b   1.000
_cell.length_c   1.000
_cell.angle_alpha   90.00
_cell.angle_beta   90.00
_cell.angle_gamma   90.00
#
_symmetry.space_group_name_H-M   'P 1'
#
loop_
_entity.id
_entity.type
_entity.pdbx_description
1 polymer ?
#
loop_
_entity_poly.entity_id
_entity_poly.type
_entity_poly.pdbx_seq_one_letter_code
_entity_poly.pdbx_strand_id
1 'polypeptide(L)'
;GSGKTDKESIKNDIAVCDAMIQRTAKVDKEILEAGKNLKIIARHGAGYDNLDWKAANELGIYTTYSPDTTTLSVAEFTITVILNLAKRLKESEELVRKGDFQKKFSLKGTDVAGKTLGIIGLGKIGKEVARKAALGLDMRVISYVSRPEGKDIPEYIEIVSWEELLQTSDYI
;
A
#
# COMPACT_ATOMS: atom_id res chain seq x y z
N GLY A 1 -25.08 -1.89 12.91
CA GLY A 1 -25.04 -0.47 12.60
C GLY A 1 -25.83 -0.14 11.34
N SER A 2 -26.07 1.13 11.11
CA SER A 2 -26.88 1.64 9.98
C SER A 2 -26.24 1.40 8.60
N GLY A 3 -24.96 1.06 8.56
CA GLY A 3 -24.17 0.95 7.34
C GLY A 3 -23.78 2.30 6.72
N LYS A 4 -24.16 3.41 7.34
CA LYS A 4 -23.81 4.76 6.91
C LYS A 4 -22.44 5.16 7.46
N THR A 5 -21.76 6.08 6.76
CA THR A 5 -20.41 6.52 7.10
C THR A 5 -20.32 8.01 7.45
N ASP A 6 -21.43 8.69 7.50
CA ASP A 6 -21.49 10.06 8.00
C ASP A 6 -21.38 10.11 9.54
N LYS A 7 -20.84 11.20 10.03
CA LYS A 7 -20.46 11.36 11.45
C LYS A 7 -21.62 11.14 12.42
N GLU A 8 -22.78 11.70 12.12
CA GLU A 8 -23.94 11.60 13.02
C GLU A 8 -24.50 10.18 13.07
N SER A 9 -24.56 9.49 11.93
CA SER A 9 -24.98 8.08 11.90
C SER A 9 -24.02 7.19 12.69
N ILE A 10 -22.70 7.42 12.58
CA ILE A 10 -21.71 6.67 13.35
C ILE A 10 -21.85 6.95 14.86
N LYS A 11 -22.05 8.20 15.26
CA LYS A 11 -22.27 8.55 16.67
C LYS A 11 -23.48 7.84 17.26
N ASN A 12 -24.58 7.80 16.49
CA ASN A 12 -25.79 7.10 16.93
C ASN A 12 -25.58 5.58 17.03
N ASP A 13 -24.89 4.97 16.06
CA ASP A 13 -24.60 3.55 16.07
C ASP A 13 -23.68 3.17 17.24
N ILE A 14 -22.62 3.95 17.49
CA ILE A 14 -21.60 3.64 18.49
C ILE A 14 -22.12 3.83 19.93
N ALA A 15 -23.12 4.70 20.13
CA ALA A 15 -23.69 5.02 21.45
C ALA A 15 -24.26 3.80 22.19
N VAL A 16 -24.67 2.78 21.43
CA VAL A 16 -25.29 1.55 21.95
C VAL A 16 -24.40 0.31 21.80
N CYS A 17 -23.13 0.49 21.37
CA CYS A 17 -22.24 -0.62 21.08
C CYS A 17 -21.17 -0.81 22.17
N ASP A 18 -20.81 -2.06 22.44
CA ASP A 18 -19.64 -2.45 23.26
C ASP A 18 -18.37 -2.62 22.44
N ALA A 19 -18.51 -2.91 21.13
CA ALA A 19 -17.39 -3.13 20.21
C ALA A 19 -17.72 -2.59 18.82
N MET A 20 -16.68 -2.15 18.09
CA MET A 20 -16.79 -1.62 16.74
C MET A 20 -15.76 -2.27 15.82
N ILE A 21 -16.16 -2.65 14.60
CA ILE A 21 -15.25 -2.93 13.50
C ILE A 21 -15.22 -1.69 12.60
N GLN A 22 -14.04 -1.06 12.46
CA GLN A 22 -13.85 0.14 11.67
C GLN A 22 -13.05 -0.19 10.41
N ARG A 23 -13.46 0.33 9.24
CA ARG A 23 -12.76 0.14 7.98
C ARG A 23 -12.35 1.47 7.33
N THR A 24 -13.25 2.18 6.70
CA THR A 24 -12.95 3.39 5.90
C THR A 24 -13.40 4.69 6.55
N ALA A 25 -14.41 4.63 7.41
CA ALA A 25 -14.94 5.80 8.07
C ALA A 25 -13.89 6.45 9.00
N LYS A 26 -13.85 7.77 9.03
CA LYS A 26 -13.03 8.50 9.98
C LYS A 26 -13.71 8.45 11.36
N VAL A 27 -12.94 8.07 12.36
CA VAL A 27 -13.39 8.00 13.77
C VAL A 27 -12.51 8.95 14.57
N ASP A 28 -13.04 10.12 14.85
CA ASP A 28 -12.38 11.16 15.63
C ASP A 28 -12.83 11.11 17.12
N LYS A 29 -12.22 11.96 17.94
CA LYS A 29 -12.50 12.03 19.38
C LYS A 29 -14.00 12.25 19.68
N GLU A 30 -14.69 13.09 18.92
CA GLU A 30 -16.10 13.38 19.14
C GLU A 30 -17.00 12.16 18.92
N ILE A 31 -16.65 11.32 17.91
CA ILE A 31 -17.33 10.04 17.70
C ILE A 31 -17.06 9.11 18.88
N LEU A 32 -15.80 9.00 19.31
CA LEU A 32 -15.40 8.12 20.42
C LEU A 32 -16.12 8.48 21.73
N GLU A 33 -16.27 9.76 22.02
CA GLU A 33 -16.98 10.27 23.22
C GLU A 33 -18.46 9.91 23.24
N ALA A 34 -19.09 9.67 22.08
CA ALA A 34 -20.46 9.19 22.00
C ALA A 34 -20.60 7.71 22.40
N GLY A 35 -19.54 6.92 22.28
CA GLY A 35 -19.55 5.48 22.58
C GLY A 35 -19.32 5.18 24.05
N LYS A 36 -20.28 5.49 24.92
CA LYS A 36 -20.15 5.36 26.38
C LYS A 36 -19.85 3.95 26.89
N ASN A 37 -20.28 2.92 26.15
CA ASN A 37 -20.07 1.52 26.49
C ASN A 37 -18.97 0.86 25.65
N LEU A 38 -18.37 1.61 24.72
CA LEU A 38 -17.40 1.06 23.77
C LEU A 38 -16.11 0.64 24.48
N LYS A 39 -15.74 -0.61 24.33
CA LYS A 39 -14.55 -1.23 24.96
C LYS A 39 -13.42 -1.46 23.98
N ILE A 40 -13.75 -1.73 22.71
CA ILE A 40 -12.75 -2.10 21.69
C ILE A 40 -13.15 -1.65 20.30
N ILE A 41 -12.15 -1.20 19.52
CA ILE A 41 -12.26 -0.94 18.09
C ILE A 41 -11.28 -1.85 17.37
N ALA A 42 -11.79 -2.74 16.52
CA ALA A 42 -11.00 -3.56 15.63
C ALA A 42 -10.89 -2.87 14.27
N ARG A 43 -9.69 -2.34 13.94
CA ARG A 43 -9.42 -1.71 12.65
C ARG A 43 -9.16 -2.78 11.59
N HIS A 44 -10.07 -2.93 10.65
CA HIS A 44 -9.92 -3.82 9.49
C HIS A 44 -8.99 -3.19 8.44
N GLY A 45 -7.72 -3.49 8.51
CA GLY A 45 -6.66 -3.02 7.58
C GLY A 45 -5.39 -2.59 8.28
N ALA A 46 -4.35 -2.34 7.50
CA ALA A 46 -3.00 -2.00 7.99
C ALA A 46 -2.85 -0.52 8.36
N GLY A 47 -3.46 0.39 7.61
CA GLY A 47 -3.45 1.83 7.92
C GLY A 47 -4.47 2.19 8.99
N TYR A 48 -4.14 3.10 9.88
CA TYR A 48 -5.01 3.53 10.97
C TYR A 48 -5.11 5.06 11.11
N ASP A 49 -4.73 5.80 10.07
CA ASP A 49 -4.75 7.28 10.06
C ASP A 49 -6.16 7.87 10.20
N ASN A 50 -7.18 7.08 9.88
CA ASN A 50 -8.59 7.45 10.02
C ASN A 50 -9.21 7.08 11.39
N LEU A 51 -8.40 6.64 12.35
CA LEU A 51 -8.80 6.37 13.72
C LEU A 51 -7.95 7.21 14.69
N ASP A 52 -8.60 8.03 15.50
CA ASP A 52 -7.91 8.72 16.61
C ASP A 52 -7.64 7.74 17.75
N TRP A 53 -6.65 6.87 17.54
CA TRP A 53 -6.27 5.86 18.51
C TRP A 53 -5.72 6.45 19.81
N LYS A 54 -5.21 7.69 19.79
CA LYS A 54 -4.74 8.39 20.99
C LYS A 54 -5.93 8.76 21.88
N ALA A 55 -6.95 9.40 21.28
CA ALA A 55 -8.17 9.70 21.99
C ALA A 55 -8.90 8.42 22.49
N ALA A 56 -8.90 7.34 21.68
CA ALA A 56 -9.44 6.06 22.10
C ALA A 56 -8.72 5.54 23.36
N ASN A 57 -7.40 5.61 23.39
CA ASN A 57 -6.59 5.18 24.54
C ASN A 57 -6.87 6.05 25.79
N GLU A 58 -7.02 7.38 25.63
CA GLU A 58 -7.40 8.28 26.73
C GLU A 58 -8.76 7.95 27.31
N LEU A 59 -9.69 7.46 26.49
CA LEU A 59 -11.03 7.02 26.89
C LEU A 59 -11.09 5.57 27.39
N GLY A 60 -9.95 4.86 27.46
CA GLY A 60 -9.88 3.47 27.91
C GLY A 60 -10.39 2.46 26.88
N ILE A 61 -10.49 2.85 25.59
CA ILE A 61 -10.98 2.00 24.51
C ILE A 61 -9.76 1.30 23.86
N TYR A 62 -9.77 -0.03 23.86
CA TYR A 62 -8.74 -0.82 23.19
C TYR A 62 -8.84 -0.66 21.67
N THR A 63 -7.69 -0.53 21.01
CA THR A 63 -7.63 -0.48 19.54
C THR A 63 -6.72 -1.56 19.00
N THR A 64 -7.17 -2.25 17.96
CA THR A 64 -6.38 -3.25 17.23
C THR A 64 -6.38 -2.95 15.73
N TYR A 65 -5.38 -3.44 15.00
CA TYR A 65 -5.29 -3.32 13.55
C TYR A 65 -4.65 -4.57 12.94
N SER A 66 -4.70 -4.70 11.61
CA SER A 66 -4.19 -5.87 10.90
C SER A 66 -3.00 -5.48 10.02
N PRO A 67 -1.75 -5.48 10.55
CA PRO A 67 -0.60 -4.87 9.90
C PRO A 67 -0.12 -5.57 8.61
N ASP A 68 -0.43 -6.86 8.43
CA ASP A 68 0.17 -7.69 7.39
C ASP A 68 -0.77 -8.11 6.25
N THR A 69 -2.05 -7.85 6.38
CA THR A 69 -3.10 -8.40 5.50
C THR A 69 -3.01 -7.94 4.04
N THR A 70 -2.38 -6.81 3.76
CA THR A 70 -2.32 -6.23 2.41
C THR A 70 -0.92 -6.29 1.78
N THR A 71 0.09 -6.75 2.49
CA THR A 71 1.48 -6.71 2.03
C THR A 71 1.68 -7.41 0.69
N LEU A 72 1.23 -8.66 0.57
CA LEU A 72 1.37 -9.43 -0.66
C LEU A 72 0.56 -8.82 -1.81
N SER A 73 -0.72 -8.50 -1.55
CA SER A 73 -1.61 -7.95 -2.58
C SER A 73 -1.10 -6.62 -3.15
N VAL A 74 -0.58 -5.73 -2.29
CA VAL A 74 -0.01 -4.45 -2.75
C VAL A 74 1.28 -4.67 -3.52
N ALA A 75 2.14 -5.58 -3.07
CA ALA A 75 3.38 -5.90 -3.78
C ALA A 75 3.09 -6.51 -5.16
N GLU A 76 2.14 -7.43 -5.27
CA GLU A 76 1.73 -8.00 -6.55
C GLU A 76 1.10 -6.97 -7.48
N PHE A 77 0.26 -6.10 -6.95
CA PHE A 77 -0.30 -5.00 -7.73
C PHE A 77 0.80 -4.06 -8.25
N THR A 78 1.79 -3.73 -7.43
CA THR A 78 2.94 -2.89 -7.81
C THR A 78 3.71 -3.52 -8.98
N ILE A 79 4.06 -4.80 -8.89
CA ILE A 79 4.74 -5.53 -9.99
C ILE A 79 3.86 -5.56 -11.24
N THR A 80 2.54 -5.78 -11.08
CA THR A 80 1.59 -5.77 -12.20
C THR A 80 1.58 -4.42 -12.91
N VAL A 81 1.59 -3.31 -12.17
CA VAL A 81 1.61 -1.95 -12.77
C VAL A 81 2.94 -1.70 -13.50
N ILE A 82 4.07 -2.09 -12.92
CA ILE A 82 5.40 -1.97 -13.58
C ILE A 82 5.39 -2.74 -14.91
N LEU A 83 4.94 -3.99 -14.90
CA LEU A 83 4.87 -4.81 -16.11
C LEU A 83 3.87 -4.27 -17.13
N ASN A 84 2.74 -3.75 -16.67
CA ASN A 84 1.75 -3.12 -17.56
C ASN A 84 2.37 -1.93 -18.32
N LEU A 85 3.08 -1.05 -17.59
CA LEU A 85 3.78 0.09 -18.20
C LEU A 85 4.87 -0.36 -19.16
N ALA A 86 5.73 -1.28 -18.72
CA ALA A 86 6.85 -1.79 -19.52
C ALA A 86 6.37 -2.47 -20.82
N LYS A 87 5.33 -3.28 -20.75
CA LYS A 87 4.79 -4.04 -21.89
C LYS A 87 3.70 -3.30 -22.66
N ARG A 88 3.31 -2.09 -22.22
CA ARG A 88 2.26 -1.27 -22.84
C ARG A 88 0.95 -2.05 -23.03
N LEU A 89 0.53 -2.77 -21.96
CA LEU A 89 -0.59 -3.70 -22.07
C LEU A 89 -1.90 -3.00 -22.41
N LYS A 90 -2.13 -1.79 -21.89
CA LYS A 90 -3.34 -1.01 -22.18
C LYS A 90 -3.45 -0.70 -23.67
N GLU A 91 -2.40 -0.19 -24.29
CA GLU A 91 -2.38 0.15 -25.71
C GLU A 91 -2.48 -1.12 -26.57
N SER A 92 -1.85 -2.22 -26.14
CA SER A 92 -1.96 -3.52 -26.80
C SER A 92 -3.39 -4.04 -26.80
N GLU A 93 -4.07 -3.95 -25.65
CA GLU A 93 -5.50 -4.32 -25.52
C GLU A 93 -6.39 -3.47 -26.44
N GLU A 94 -6.16 -2.15 -26.48
CA GLU A 94 -6.92 -1.26 -27.34
C GLU A 94 -6.78 -1.60 -28.83
N LEU A 95 -5.57 -1.95 -29.30
CA LEU A 95 -5.33 -2.40 -30.67
C LEU A 95 -6.09 -3.69 -30.99
N VAL A 96 -6.06 -4.66 -30.07
CA VAL A 96 -6.77 -5.92 -30.26
C VAL A 96 -8.27 -5.69 -30.33
N ARG A 97 -8.84 -4.88 -29.43
CA ARG A 97 -10.28 -4.56 -29.42
C ARG A 97 -10.76 -3.84 -30.66
N LYS A 98 -9.88 -3.02 -31.27
CA LYS A 98 -10.18 -2.31 -32.53
C LYS A 98 -9.96 -3.14 -33.81
N GLY A 99 -9.41 -4.36 -33.67
CA GLY A 99 -9.04 -5.20 -34.81
C GLY A 99 -7.81 -4.71 -35.58
N ASP A 100 -7.05 -3.75 -35.01
CA ASP A 100 -5.89 -3.10 -35.65
C ASP A 100 -4.59 -3.91 -35.51
N PHE A 101 -4.66 -5.22 -35.75
CA PHE A 101 -3.53 -6.15 -35.56
C PHE A 101 -2.29 -5.77 -36.35
N GLN A 102 -2.45 -5.09 -37.49
CA GLN A 102 -1.32 -4.64 -38.33
C GLN A 102 -0.44 -3.64 -37.61
N LYS A 103 -0.97 -2.91 -36.62
CA LYS A 103 -0.22 -1.92 -35.85
C LYS A 103 0.63 -2.52 -34.70
N LYS A 104 0.56 -3.83 -34.46
CA LYS A 104 1.33 -4.50 -33.39
C LYS A 104 2.82 -4.20 -33.40
N PHE A 105 3.40 -4.02 -34.57
CA PHE A 105 4.84 -3.73 -34.72
C PHE A 105 5.23 -2.29 -34.35
N SER A 106 4.27 -1.36 -34.28
CA SER A 106 4.51 0.01 -33.80
C SER A 106 4.47 0.10 -32.27
N LEU A 107 3.96 -0.93 -31.60
CA LEU A 107 3.76 -0.97 -30.17
C LEU A 107 4.86 -1.84 -29.51
N LYS A 108 6.05 -1.25 -29.36
CA LYS A 108 7.16 -1.94 -28.70
C LYS A 108 7.13 -1.63 -27.21
N GLY A 109 7.02 -2.67 -26.39
CA GLY A 109 7.32 -2.62 -24.98
C GLY A 109 8.81 -2.76 -24.71
N THR A 110 9.19 -2.66 -23.43
CA THR A 110 10.56 -2.89 -22.96
C THR A 110 10.61 -4.10 -22.03
N ASP A 111 11.76 -4.74 -21.91
CA ASP A 111 11.99 -5.72 -20.87
C ASP A 111 12.38 -5.02 -19.58
N VAL A 112 11.94 -5.59 -18.45
CA VAL A 112 12.29 -5.08 -17.13
C VAL A 112 13.55 -5.73 -16.58
N ALA A 113 13.96 -6.88 -17.12
CA ALA A 113 15.22 -7.53 -16.76
C ALA A 113 16.39 -6.58 -16.99
N GLY A 114 17.29 -6.48 -16.01
CA GLY A 114 18.42 -5.54 -16.03
C GLY A 114 18.07 -4.06 -15.82
N LYS A 115 16.79 -3.72 -15.70
CA LYS A 115 16.33 -2.37 -15.35
C LYS A 115 16.45 -2.11 -13.86
N THR A 116 16.58 -0.84 -13.48
CA THR A 116 16.72 -0.43 -12.09
C THR A 116 15.38 -0.02 -11.51
N LEU A 117 14.98 -0.69 -10.42
CA LEU A 117 13.84 -0.32 -9.58
C LEU A 117 14.31 0.42 -8.35
N GLY A 118 13.95 1.68 -8.21
CA GLY A 118 14.16 2.49 -7.01
C GLY A 118 12.99 2.34 -6.04
N ILE A 119 13.29 2.04 -4.78
CA ILE A 119 12.27 1.89 -3.74
C ILE A 119 12.49 2.92 -2.64
N ILE A 120 11.51 3.78 -2.40
CA ILE A 120 11.53 4.76 -1.32
C ILE A 120 10.92 4.12 -0.08
N GLY A 121 11.78 3.65 0.83
CA GLY A 121 11.40 3.01 2.08
C GLY A 121 11.26 1.49 2.01
N LEU A 122 12.00 0.80 2.88
CA LEU A 122 12.03 -0.66 3.01
C LEU A 122 11.17 -1.15 4.18
N GLY A 123 9.87 -0.82 4.14
CA GLY A 123 8.87 -1.47 4.99
C GLY A 123 8.51 -2.87 4.47
N LYS A 124 7.49 -3.50 5.07
CA LYS A 124 7.02 -4.84 4.66
C LYS A 124 6.68 -4.92 3.17
N ILE A 125 5.94 -3.93 2.65
CA ILE A 125 5.57 -3.86 1.22
C ILE A 125 6.80 -3.65 0.35
N GLY A 126 7.66 -2.67 0.67
CA GLY A 126 8.86 -2.36 -0.11
C GLY A 126 9.81 -3.56 -0.21
N LYS A 127 10.02 -4.29 0.90
CA LYS A 127 10.83 -5.53 0.89
C LYS A 127 10.22 -6.61 0.00
N GLU A 128 8.89 -6.78 0.01
CA GLU A 128 8.23 -7.80 -0.81
C GLU A 128 8.21 -7.44 -2.30
N VAL A 129 8.06 -6.15 -2.64
CA VAL A 129 8.24 -5.65 -4.02
C VAL A 129 9.68 -5.89 -4.48
N ALA A 130 10.68 -5.54 -3.65
CA ALA A 130 12.10 -5.75 -3.92
C ALA A 130 12.40 -7.21 -4.22
N ARG A 131 11.89 -8.13 -3.38
CA ARG A 131 12.07 -9.57 -3.57
C ARG A 131 11.52 -10.07 -4.91
N LYS A 132 10.29 -9.66 -5.25
CA LYS A 132 9.65 -10.05 -6.52
C LYS A 132 10.38 -9.46 -7.72
N ALA A 133 10.83 -8.22 -7.65
CA ALA A 133 11.54 -7.55 -8.73
C ALA A 133 12.94 -8.14 -8.94
N ALA A 134 13.73 -8.31 -7.88
CA ALA A 134 15.09 -8.83 -7.98
C ALA A 134 15.13 -10.30 -8.35
N LEU A 135 14.37 -11.15 -7.62
CA LEU A 135 14.48 -12.60 -7.74
C LEU A 135 13.55 -13.20 -8.79
N GLY A 136 12.51 -12.47 -9.22
CA GLY A 136 11.53 -12.96 -10.19
C GLY A 136 11.59 -12.29 -11.56
N LEU A 137 12.16 -11.09 -11.63
CA LEU A 137 12.21 -10.30 -12.87
C LEU A 137 13.62 -9.83 -13.24
N ASP A 138 14.63 -10.29 -12.53
CA ASP A 138 16.04 -9.96 -12.77
C ASP A 138 16.33 -8.45 -12.82
N MET A 139 15.59 -7.67 -12.02
CA MET A 139 15.80 -6.22 -11.90
C MET A 139 16.92 -5.92 -10.91
N ARG A 140 17.70 -4.87 -11.17
CA ARG A 140 18.54 -4.25 -10.14
C ARG A 140 17.62 -3.48 -9.18
N VAL A 141 17.70 -3.76 -7.88
CA VAL A 141 16.89 -3.07 -6.87
C VAL A 141 17.76 -2.19 -6.02
N ILE A 142 17.48 -0.89 -6.03
CA ILE A 142 18.11 0.10 -5.16
C ILE A 142 17.06 0.70 -4.22
N SER A 143 17.47 1.14 -3.06
CA SER A 143 16.54 1.76 -2.11
C SER A 143 17.17 2.92 -1.35
N TYR A 144 16.37 3.94 -1.11
CA TYR A 144 16.67 4.97 -0.13
C TYR A 144 15.96 4.70 1.19
N VAL A 145 16.72 4.72 2.27
CA VAL A 145 16.23 4.54 3.64
C VAL A 145 16.84 5.60 4.53
N SER A 146 16.01 6.43 5.16
CA SER A 146 16.49 7.53 6.01
C SER A 146 17.31 7.09 7.24
N ARG A 147 17.11 5.86 7.72
CA ARG A 147 17.85 5.26 8.85
C ARG A 147 18.06 3.78 8.55
N PRO A 148 19.16 3.43 7.88
CA PRO A 148 19.46 2.05 7.52
C PRO A 148 20.00 1.22 8.69
N GLU A 149 20.56 1.87 9.72
CA GLU A 149 21.24 1.20 10.83
C GLU A 149 20.30 0.24 11.57
N GLY A 150 20.76 -0.97 11.82
CA GLY A 150 20.00 -2.01 12.53
C GLY A 150 18.82 -2.61 11.75
N LYS A 151 18.68 -2.28 10.47
CA LYS A 151 17.67 -2.92 9.61
C LYS A 151 18.25 -4.16 8.94
N ASP A 152 17.48 -5.22 8.93
CA ASP A 152 17.73 -6.39 8.11
C ASP A 152 17.43 -6.05 6.64
N ILE A 153 18.49 -5.82 5.84
CA ILE A 153 18.42 -5.47 4.42
C ILE A 153 18.93 -6.67 3.62
N PRO A 154 18.08 -7.28 2.79
CA PRO A 154 18.48 -8.39 1.94
C PRO A 154 19.61 -8.01 0.96
N GLU A 155 20.53 -8.93 0.68
CA GLU A 155 21.72 -8.73 -0.16
C GLU A 155 21.40 -8.27 -1.60
N TYR A 156 20.21 -8.59 -2.11
CA TYR A 156 19.77 -8.17 -3.43
C TYR A 156 19.23 -6.73 -3.47
N ILE A 157 19.33 -5.96 -2.37
CA ILE A 157 18.91 -4.56 -2.29
C ILE A 157 20.14 -3.71 -1.98
N GLU A 158 20.47 -2.80 -2.87
CA GLU A 158 21.52 -1.82 -2.69
C GLU A 158 20.96 -0.54 -2.04
N ILE A 159 21.56 -0.09 -0.95
CA ILE A 159 21.17 1.18 -0.31
C ILE A 159 21.96 2.31 -0.94
N VAL A 160 21.25 3.31 -1.42
CA VAL A 160 21.82 4.46 -2.13
C VAL A 160 21.34 5.79 -1.53
N SER A 161 21.94 6.89 -1.95
CA SER A 161 21.47 8.23 -1.62
C SER A 161 20.13 8.54 -2.29
N TRP A 162 19.43 9.55 -1.80
CA TRP A 162 18.20 10.05 -2.42
C TRP A 162 18.43 10.49 -3.88
N GLU A 163 19.51 11.24 -4.09
CA GLU A 163 19.88 11.77 -5.38
C GLU A 163 20.21 10.65 -6.37
N GLU A 164 20.96 9.65 -5.94
CA GLU A 164 21.33 8.51 -6.78
C GLU A 164 20.08 7.69 -7.15
N LEU A 165 19.16 7.45 -6.21
CA LEU A 165 17.92 6.76 -6.51
C LEU A 165 17.14 7.46 -7.61
N LEU A 166 16.96 8.78 -7.51
CA LEU A 166 16.21 9.55 -8.51
C LEU A 166 16.90 9.61 -9.89
N GLN A 167 18.24 9.58 -9.92
CA GLN A 167 19.00 9.70 -11.16
C GLN A 167 19.16 8.37 -11.91
N THR A 168 19.15 7.25 -11.19
CA THR A 168 19.52 5.95 -11.77
C THR A 168 18.36 4.98 -11.95
N SER A 169 17.19 5.28 -11.36
CA SER A 169 16.03 4.40 -11.48
C SER A 169 15.35 4.51 -12.85
N ASP A 170 15.04 3.38 -13.45
CA ASP A 170 14.10 3.28 -14.59
C ASP A 170 12.64 3.32 -14.12
N TYR A 171 12.38 2.81 -12.92
CA TYR A 171 11.07 2.78 -12.22
C TYR A 171 11.26 3.18 -10.76
N ILE A 172 10.29 3.92 -10.19
CA ILE A 172 10.26 4.31 -8.77
C ILE A 172 8.88 3.96 -8.18
#